data_cc7e792aee870877609dcdb4ddf11264
#
_entry.id   cc7e792aee870877609dcdb4ddf11264
#
_cell.length_a   1.000
_cell.length_b   1.000
_cell.length_c   1.000
_cell.angle_alpha   90.00
_cell.angle_beta   90.00
_cell.angle_gamma   90.00
#
_symmetry.space_group_name_H-M   'P 1'
#
loop_
_entity.id
_entity.type
_entity.pdbx_description
1 polymer ?
#
loop_
_entity_poly.entity_id
_entity_poly.type
_entity_poly.pdbx_seq_one_letter_code
_entity_poly.pdbx_strand_id
1 'polypeptide(L)'
;MEPVFDYDVAFSFLAKDENIAFQLNDALNGSLKTFLYSEQQKRLAGTDGEVTFASVFGQKSRSVVILYRQDWGTTPWTRIEETSIRNRAYESGYDFALLMPLEKPPTKPTWFPQNRLWIGFERWGIKGAAAVIEARVQELGGTPHRETLEERAARHERETRFNQEREAALNSYEGVVAFHQAIERTRVAIRDGVKRINNGRELHRLTYECMPQPSGPCAVTGLHHALMVQGRARYSNTLEGASSEATIWKNGLPWPGTMSFDEPQKYRTLKFDLDYLPTQAYALRTLDQDGAFTPEELAEEILKWYLDNGGDPA
;
A
#
# COMPACT_ATOMS: atom_id res chain seq x y z
N MET A 1 13.30 28.77 -25.74
CA MET A 1 13.96 28.40 -24.46
C MET A 1 13.42 27.05 -24.04
N GLU A 2 14.29 26.08 -23.79
CA GLU A 2 13.82 24.84 -23.21
C GLU A 2 13.27 25.09 -21.80
N PRO A 3 12.16 24.45 -21.42
CA PRO A 3 11.60 24.61 -20.09
C PRO A 3 12.61 24.10 -19.04
N VAL A 4 12.88 24.93 -18.03
CA VAL A 4 13.74 24.54 -16.90
C VAL A 4 12.83 23.90 -15.85
N PHE A 5 13.10 22.64 -15.54
CA PHE A 5 12.36 21.88 -14.52
C PHE A 5 13.14 21.85 -13.20
N ASP A 6 12.41 21.99 -12.09
CA ASP A 6 12.97 21.85 -10.74
C ASP A 6 13.24 20.38 -10.40
N TYR A 7 12.45 19.47 -10.98
CA TYR A 7 12.49 18.02 -10.76
C TYR A 7 12.44 17.27 -12.09
N ASP A 8 13.14 16.15 -12.17
CA ASP A 8 13.02 15.23 -13.29
C ASP A 8 11.75 14.39 -13.19
N VAL A 9 11.39 13.99 -11.96
CA VAL A 9 10.21 13.14 -11.67
C VAL A 9 9.48 13.64 -10.44
N ALA A 10 8.15 13.74 -10.50
CA ALA A 10 7.29 13.86 -9.33
C ALA A 10 6.41 12.62 -9.19
N PHE A 11 6.24 12.14 -7.96
CA PHE A 11 5.38 10.99 -7.64
C PHE A 11 4.04 11.47 -7.11
N SER A 12 2.95 10.99 -7.74
CA SER A 12 1.57 11.18 -7.31
C SER A 12 0.99 9.84 -6.87
N PHE A 13 0.53 9.74 -5.62
CA PHE A 13 0.12 8.49 -5.01
C PHE A 13 -0.85 8.68 -3.83
N LEU A 14 -1.54 7.59 -3.46
CA LEU A 14 -2.31 7.52 -2.22
C LEU A 14 -1.39 7.20 -1.03
N ALA A 15 -1.74 7.65 0.16
CA ALA A 15 -0.95 7.42 1.37
C ALA A 15 -0.61 5.92 1.60
N LYS A 16 -1.51 5.01 1.25
CA LYS A 16 -1.28 3.55 1.34
C LYS A 16 -0.18 3.04 0.40
N ASP A 17 0.13 3.77 -0.67
CA ASP A 17 1.15 3.41 -1.66
C ASP A 17 2.49 4.14 -1.45
N GLU A 18 2.60 4.89 -0.35
CA GLU A 18 3.79 5.68 -0.02
C GLU A 18 5.07 4.83 0.02
N ASN A 19 4.99 3.59 0.50
CA ASN A 19 6.14 2.69 0.53
C ASN A 19 6.66 2.34 -0.87
N ILE A 20 5.76 2.17 -1.86
CA ILE A 20 6.14 1.93 -3.26
C ILE A 20 6.77 3.20 -3.84
N ALA A 21 6.16 4.36 -3.59
CA ALA A 21 6.70 5.64 -4.01
C ALA A 21 8.10 5.90 -3.43
N PHE A 22 8.29 5.57 -2.15
CA PHE A 22 9.59 5.69 -1.48
C PHE A 22 10.66 4.78 -2.11
N GLN A 23 10.35 3.50 -2.36
CA GLN A 23 11.28 2.56 -2.98
C GLN A 23 11.65 2.98 -4.42
N LEU A 24 10.70 3.51 -5.19
CA LEU A 24 10.97 4.06 -6.52
C LEU A 24 11.84 5.31 -6.44
N ASN A 25 11.52 6.21 -5.52
CA ASN A 25 12.30 7.40 -5.25
C ASN A 25 13.75 7.05 -4.89
N ASP A 26 13.94 6.09 -4.00
CA ASP A 26 15.26 5.65 -3.58
C ASP A 26 16.05 5.01 -4.73
N ALA A 27 15.38 4.20 -5.57
CA ALA A 27 15.99 3.61 -6.76
C ALA A 27 16.43 4.65 -7.82
N LEU A 28 15.77 5.82 -7.86
CA LEU A 28 16.02 6.89 -8.85
C LEU A 28 16.87 8.04 -8.30
N ASN A 29 16.94 8.22 -6.99
CA ASN A 29 17.56 9.38 -6.34
C ASN A 29 19.07 9.52 -6.62
N GLY A 30 19.72 8.44 -7.08
CA GLY A 30 21.11 8.48 -7.54
C GLY A 30 21.30 8.98 -8.97
N SER A 31 20.22 9.00 -9.78
CA SER A 31 20.28 9.37 -11.20
C SER A 31 19.37 10.53 -11.58
N LEU A 32 18.26 10.74 -10.88
CA LEU A 32 17.25 11.75 -11.18
C LEU A 32 16.93 12.61 -9.96
N LYS A 33 16.59 13.87 -10.22
CA LYS A 33 16.08 14.77 -9.20
C LYS A 33 14.58 14.56 -9.03
N THR A 34 14.21 13.94 -7.92
CA THR A 34 12.85 13.50 -7.65
C THR A 34 12.10 14.43 -6.69
N PHE A 35 10.78 14.50 -6.81
CA PHE A 35 9.88 15.09 -5.83
C PHE A 35 9.03 13.99 -5.20
N LEU A 36 9.28 13.74 -3.91
CA LEU A 36 8.46 12.91 -3.05
C LEU A 36 8.00 13.76 -1.85
N TYR A 37 6.69 13.91 -1.67
CA TYR A 37 6.13 14.80 -0.67
C TYR A 37 6.63 14.53 0.75
N SER A 38 6.70 13.26 1.14
CA SER A 38 7.13 12.84 2.47
C SER A 38 8.55 13.32 2.82
N GLU A 39 9.45 13.34 1.84
CA GLU A 39 10.82 13.84 2.03
C GLU A 39 10.90 15.37 2.07
N GLN A 40 9.92 16.03 1.50
CA GLN A 40 9.88 17.49 1.40
C GLN A 40 9.13 18.18 2.56
N GLN A 41 8.55 17.42 3.50
CA GLN A 41 7.72 17.95 4.59
C GLN A 41 8.39 19.07 5.37
N LYS A 42 9.69 18.95 5.69
CA LYS A 42 10.44 20.00 6.43
C LYS A 42 10.51 21.32 5.66
N ARG A 43 10.54 21.28 4.32
CA ARG A 43 10.62 22.45 3.45
C ARG A 43 9.24 23.01 3.16
N LEU A 44 8.22 22.17 3.14
CA LEU A 44 6.85 22.54 2.79
C LEU A 44 5.98 22.88 4.00
N ALA A 45 6.43 22.57 5.22
CA ALA A 45 5.71 22.92 6.44
C ALA A 45 5.52 24.45 6.53
N GLY A 46 4.25 24.87 6.60
CA GLY A 46 3.89 26.29 6.65
C GLY A 46 3.71 26.97 5.28
N THR A 47 3.93 26.26 4.16
CA THR A 47 3.60 26.77 2.81
C THR A 47 2.17 26.39 2.43
N ASP A 48 1.63 27.10 1.41
CA ASP A 48 0.36 26.71 0.79
C ASP A 48 0.57 25.40 -0.03
N GLY A 49 0.02 24.31 0.50
CA GLY A 49 0.15 22.98 -0.11
C GLY A 49 -0.53 22.88 -1.47
N GLU A 50 -1.69 23.54 -1.66
CA GLU A 50 -2.42 23.54 -2.92
C GLU A 50 -1.60 24.21 -4.03
N VAL A 51 -1.07 25.39 -3.78
CA VAL A 51 -0.21 26.12 -4.73
C VAL A 51 1.06 25.32 -5.03
N THR A 52 1.65 24.71 -4.01
CA THR A 52 2.87 23.91 -4.18
C THR A 52 2.64 22.70 -5.05
N PHE A 53 1.62 21.88 -4.77
CA PHE A 53 1.30 20.70 -5.56
C PHE A 53 0.88 21.05 -6.98
N ALA A 54 0.02 22.08 -7.14
CA ALA A 54 -0.37 22.55 -8.47
C ALA A 54 0.85 22.96 -9.31
N SER A 55 1.81 23.63 -8.70
CA SER A 55 3.05 24.05 -9.36
C SER A 55 3.95 22.84 -9.71
N VAL A 56 4.15 21.91 -8.77
CA VAL A 56 5.03 20.75 -8.99
C VAL A 56 4.49 19.85 -10.10
N PHE A 57 3.23 19.45 -10.03
CA PHE A 57 2.62 18.52 -10.98
C PHE A 57 2.27 19.21 -12.32
N GLY A 58 1.97 20.51 -12.30
CA GLY A 58 1.61 21.29 -13.48
C GLY A 58 2.81 21.75 -14.30
N GLN A 59 3.91 22.18 -13.67
CA GLN A 59 4.95 22.92 -14.39
C GLN A 59 6.39 22.54 -14.02
N LYS A 60 6.67 22.25 -12.73
CA LYS A 60 8.04 22.14 -12.22
C LYS A 60 8.69 20.79 -12.40
N SER A 61 7.95 19.77 -12.76
CA SER A 61 8.44 18.42 -12.96
C SER A 61 8.50 18.06 -14.42
N ARG A 62 9.62 17.51 -14.89
CA ARG A 62 9.79 17.07 -16.29
C ARG A 62 8.81 15.94 -16.59
N SER A 63 8.70 14.96 -15.71
CA SER A 63 7.71 13.88 -15.78
C SER A 63 6.97 13.69 -14.47
N VAL A 64 5.80 13.06 -14.54
CA VAL A 64 4.97 12.70 -13.38
C VAL A 64 4.66 11.22 -13.44
N VAL A 65 4.96 10.49 -12.37
CA VAL A 65 4.59 9.08 -12.19
C VAL A 65 3.36 9.02 -11.30
N ILE A 66 2.28 8.45 -11.85
CA ILE A 66 1.00 8.28 -11.15
C ILE A 66 0.92 6.82 -10.70
N LEU A 67 1.07 6.57 -9.40
CA LEU A 67 0.78 5.29 -8.75
C LEU A 67 -0.73 5.15 -8.63
N TYR A 68 -1.34 4.52 -9.63
CA TYR A 68 -2.77 4.59 -9.82
C TYR A 68 -3.53 3.45 -9.16
N ARG A 69 -4.54 3.82 -8.38
CA ARG A 69 -5.64 2.98 -7.91
C ARG A 69 -6.97 3.66 -8.20
N GLN A 70 -8.05 2.91 -8.17
CA GLN A 70 -9.39 3.43 -8.50
C GLN A 70 -9.83 4.59 -7.59
N ASP A 71 -9.38 4.61 -6.35
CA ASP A 71 -9.65 5.67 -5.37
C ASP A 71 -8.65 6.85 -5.42
N TRP A 72 -7.64 6.82 -6.30
CA TRP A 72 -6.77 7.97 -6.55
C TRP A 72 -7.56 9.12 -7.19
N GLY A 73 -7.29 10.36 -6.78
CA GLY A 73 -8.06 11.55 -7.19
C GLY A 73 -9.27 11.85 -6.30
N THR A 74 -9.59 10.99 -5.31
CA THR A 74 -10.74 11.20 -4.42
C THR A 74 -10.40 11.99 -3.16
N THR A 75 -9.15 11.95 -2.70
CA THR A 75 -8.70 12.73 -1.53
C THR A 75 -8.47 14.20 -1.90
N PRO A 76 -8.52 15.16 -0.96
CA PRO A 76 -8.22 16.56 -1.26
C PRO A 76 -6.90 16.75 -1.99
N TRP A 77 -5.83 16.07 -1.56
CA TRP A 77 -4.49 16.20 -2.13
C TRP A 77 -4.37 15.58 -3.51
N THR A 78 -4.77 14.33 -3.68
CA THR A 78 -4.71 13.65 -4.98
C THR A 78 -5.65 14.29 -6.02
N ARG A 79 -6.69 15.00 -5.59
CA ARG A 79 -7.55 15.79 -6.47
C ARG A 79 -6.84 17.01 -7.05
N ILE A 80 -6.03 17.69 -6.24
CA ILE A 80 -5.19 18.81 -6.70
C ILE A 80 -4.15 18.30 -7.69
N GLU A 81 -3.50 17.19 -7.38
CA GLU A 81 -2.52 16.53 -8.26
C GLU A 81 -3.16 16.14 -9.60
N GLU A 82 -4.30 15.43 -9.56
CA GLU A 82 -5.06 15.03 -10.74
C GLU A 82 -5.43 16.24 -11.61
N THR A 83 -5.99 17.30 -10.99
CA THR A 83 -6.41 18.50 -11.69
C THR A 83 -5.24 19.15 -12.40
N SER A 84 -4.10 19.26 -11.73
CA SER A 84 -2.89 19.87 -12.28
C SER A 84 -2.29 19.07 -13.43
N ILE A 85 -2.28 17.75 -13.30
CA ILE A 85 -1.82 16.82 -14.34
C ILE A 85 -2.74 16.92 -15.58
N ARG A 86 -4.06 16.94 -15.38
CA ARG A 86 -5.05 17.05 -16.47
C ARG A 86 -4.93 18.38 -17.21
N ASN A 87 -4.81 19.49 -16.49
CA ASN A 87 -4.65 20.80 -17.10
C ASN A 87 -3.37 20.85 -17.95
N ARG A 88 -2.25 20.36 -17.41
CA ARG A 88 -1.01 20.27 -18.17
C ARG A 88 -1.14 19.36 -19.39
N ALA A 89 -1.81 18.22 -19.26
CA ALA A 89 -2.04 17.29 -20.35
C ALA A 89 -2.91 17.89 -21.46
N TYR A 90 -3.87 18.74 -21.10
CA TYR A 90 -4.69 19.48 -22.05
C TYR A 90 -3.86 20.48 -22.86
N GLU A 91 -2.90 21.16 -22.22
CA GLU A 91 -2.06 22.18 -22.86
C GLU A 91 -0.91 21.59 -23.68
N SER A 92 -0.23 20.57 -23.16
CA SER A 92 1.04 20.06 -23.69
C SER A 92 1.02 18.57 -24.09
N GLY A 93 -0.12 17.90 -23.99
CA GLY A 93 -0.24 16.46 -24.22
C GLY A 93 0.24 15.61 -23.02
N TYR A 94 0.13 14.29 -23.18
CA TYR A 94 0.34 13.33 -22.09
C TYR A 94 1.77 12.78 -21.99
N ASP A 95 2.73 13.30 -22.76
CA ASP A 95 4.07 12.70 -22.84
C ASP A 95 4.85 12.72 -21.53
N PHE A 96 4.57 13.67 -20.66
CA PHE A 96 5.16 13.78 -19.34
C PHE A 96 4.55 12.83 -18.29
N ALA A 97 3.37 12.26 -18.54
CA ALA A 97 2.63 11.48 -17.57
C ALA A 97 2.86 9.98 -17.76
N LEU A 98 3.36 9.32 -16.74
CA LEU A 98 3.59 7.89 -16.65
C LEU A 98 2.59 7.27 -15.68
N LEU A 99 1.72 6.41 -16.19
CA LEU A 99 0.75 5.70 -15.36
C LEU A 99 1.34 4.37 -14.90
N MET A 100 1.21 4.06 -13.62
CA MET A 100 1.59 2.78 -13.02
C MET A 100 0.40 2.23 -12.23
N PRO A 101 -0.46 1.39 -12.84
CA PRO A 101 -1.56 0.76 -12.14
C PRO A 101 -1.06 -0.24 -11.10
N LEU A 102 -1.64 -0.17 -9.88
CA LEU A 102 -1.29 -1.05 -8.76
C LEU A 102 -2.37 -2.06 -8.43
N GLU A 103 -3.51 -2.02 -9.13
CA GLU A 103 -4.63 -2.94 -8.91
C GLU A 103 -4.64 -4.10 -9.91
N LYS A 104 -5.32 -5.18 -9.53
CA LYS A 104 -5.55 -6.38 -10.35
C LYS A 104 -7.06 -6.60 -10.53
N PRO A 105 -7.58 -6.57 -11.76
CA PRO A 105 -6.89 -6.22 -13.01
C PRO A 105 -6.47 -4.74 -13.05
N PRO A 106 -5.42 -4.41 -13.84
CA PRO A 106 -4.95 -3.02 -13.93
C PRO A 106 -6.02 -2.13 -14.55
N THR A 107 -6.25 -0.99 -13.92
CA THR A 107 -7.21 0.03 -14.35
C THR A 107 -6.51 1.34 -14.68
N LYS A 108 -7.20 2.25 -15.35
CA LYS A 108 -6.71 3.61 -15.61
C LYS A 108 -7.83 4.63 -15.50
N PRO A 109 -7.51 5.90 -15.21
CA PRO A 109 -8.51 6.96 -15.15
C PRO A 109 -9.22 7.12 -16.49
N THR A 110 -10.50 7.46 -16.47
CA THR A 110 -11.31 7.64 -17.69
C THR A 110 -10.79 8.75 -18.62
N TRP A 111 -10.14 9.75 -18.08
CA TRP A 111 -9.54 10.86 -18.82
C TRP A 111 -8.15 10.54 -19.40
N PHE A 112 -7.50 9.44 -18.95
CA PHE A 112 -6.20 9.04 -19.47
C PHE A 112 -6.37 8.30 -20.80
N PRO A 113 -5.58 8.63 -21.86
CA PRO A 113 -5.77 8.05 -23.19
C PRO A 113 -5.66 6.53 -23.20
N GLN A 114 -6.63 5.88 -23.86
CA GLN A 114 -6.73 4.41 -23.86
C GLN A 114 -5.58 3.73 -24.60
N ASN A 115 -5.01 4.39 -25.58
CA ASN A 115 -3.89 3.89 -26.40
C ASN A 115 -2.52 4.07 -25.74
N ARG A 116 -2.44 4.76 -24.57
CA ARG A 116 -1.17 4.90 -23.86
C ARG A 116 -0.85 3.67 -23.04
N LEU A 117 0.41 3.21 -23.18
CA LEU A 117 0.95 2.14 -22.36
C LEU A 117 1.24 2.64 -20.94
N TRP A 118 1.15 1.73 -19.99
CA TRP A 118 1.47 1.96 -18.59
C TRP A 118 2.69 1.17 -18.14
N ILE A 119 3.26 1.53 -17.01
CA ILE A 119 4.33 0.76 -16.37
C ILE A 119 3.72 -0.48 -15.73
N GLY A 120 4.10 -1.66 -16.18
CA GLY A 120 3.63 -2.95 -15.65
C GLY A 120 4.33 -3.31 -14.33
N PHE A 121 3.99 -2.63 -13.24
CA PHE A 121 4.65 -2.80 -11.95
C PHE A 121 4.63 -4.24 -11.44
N GLU A 122 3.51 -4.94 -11.56
CA GLU A 122 3.38 -6.35 -11.17
C GLU A 122 4.44 -7.25 -11.82
N ARG A 123 4.75 -6.99 -13.09
CA ARG A 123 5.69 -7.80 -13.86
C ARG A 123 7.16 -7.41 -13.62
N TRP A 124 7.43 -6.12 -13.48
CA TRP A 124 8.78 -5.57 -13.53
C TRP A 124 9.33 -5.17 -12.17
N GLY A 125 8.47 -5.01 -11.16
CA GLY A 125 8.84 -4.57 -9.82
C GLY A 125 9.51 -3.19 -9.80
N ILE A 126 10.08 -2.82 -8.66
CA ILE A 126 10.72 -1.50 -8.46
C ILE A 126 11.84 -1.24 -9.45
N LYS A 127 12.77 -2.19 -9.63
CA LYS A 127 13.94 -2.00 -10.51
C LYS A 127 13.55 -1.80 -11.98
N GLY A 128 12.59 -2.59 -12.46
CA GLY A 128 12.12 -2.46 -13.84
C GLY A 128 11.32 -1.17 -14.04
N ALA A 129 10.48 -0.79 -13.08
CA ALA A 129 9.74 0.46 -13.12
C ALA A 129 10.69 1.68 -13.11
N ALA A 130 11.70 1.68 -12.24
CA ALA A 130 12.71 2.73 -12.19
C ALA A 130 13.46 2.89 -13.51
N ALA A 131 13.87 1.79 -14.15
CA ALA A 131 14.54 1.83 -15.45
C ALA A 131 13.65 2.43 -16.57
N VAL A 132 12.34 2.12 -16.56
CA VAL A 132 11.38 2.72 -17.51
C VAL A 132 11.21 4.21 -17.27
N ILE A 133 11.13 4.63 -15.99
CA ILE A 133 11.02 6.04 -15.62
C ILE A 133 12.26 6.81 -16.08
N GLU A 134 13.46 6.28 -15.81
CA GLU A 134 14.73 6.88 -16.21
C GLU A 134 14.83 7.05 -17.73
N ALA A 135 14.51 6.00 -18.49
CA ALA A 135 14.48 6.05 -19.95
C ALA A 135 13.51 7.13 -20.48
N ARG A 136 12.33 7.24 -19.85
CA ARG A 136 11.35 8.25 -20.24
C ARG A 136 11.80 9.67 -19.94
N VAL A 137 12.46 9.89 -18.81
CA VAL A 137 13.05 11.20 -18.48
C VAL A 137 14.10 11.60 -19.52
N GLN A 138 14.94 10.64 -19.96
CA GLN A 138 15.91 10.88 -21.02
C GLN A 138 15.24 11.26 -22.35
N GLU A 139 14.19 10.56 -22.76
CA GLU A 139 13.41 10.90 -23.98
C GLU A 139 12.80 12.31 -23.89
N LEU A 140 12.44 12.77 -22.70
CA LEU A 140 11.93 14.12 -22.45
C LEU A 140 13.05 15.19 -22.34
N GLY A 141 14.29 14.83 -22.66
CA GLY A 141 15.45 15.75 -22.65
C GLY A 141 16.07 15.89 -21.24
N GLY A 142 15.74 15.01 -20.29
CA GLY A 142 16.44 14.95 -19.01
C GLY A 142 17.81 14.31 -19.16
N THR A 143 18.76 14.75 -18.35
CA THR A 143 20.09 14.16 -18.32
C THR A 143 20.27 13.49 -16.95
N PRO A 144 20.18 12.16 -16.87
CA PRO A 144 20.38 11.47 -15.62
C PRO A 144 21.76 11.78 -15.05
N HIS A 145 21.79 12.14 -13.80
CA HIS A 145 23.01 12.32 -13.08
C HIS A 145 23.68 10.94 -12.85
N ARG A 146 24.97 10.82 -13.06
CA ARG A 146 25.70 9.63 -12.65
C ARG A 146 26.05 9.78 -11.17
N GLU A 147 25.44 8.94 -10.35
CA GLU A 147 25.72 8.87 -8.92
C GLU A 147 27.22 8.78 -8.66
N THR A 148 27.75 9.68 -7.86
CA THR A 148 29.16 9.62 -7.43
C THR A 148 29.33 8.52 -6.37
N LEU A 149 30.59 8.14 -6.08
CA LEU A 149 30.89 7.16 -5.02
C LEU A 149 30.43 7.66 -3.65
N GLU A 150 30.54 8.96 -3.40
CA GLU A 150 30.15 9.61 -2.16
C GLU A 150 28.63 9.60 -1.98
N GLU A 151 27.86 9.90 -3.03
CA GLU A 151 26.40 9.85 -3.03
C GLU A 151 25.90 8.43 -2.82
N ARG A 152 26.53 7.45 -3.48
CA ARG A 152 26.21 6.04 -3.30
C ARG A 152 26.48 5.56 -1.88
N ALA A 153 27.61 5.98 -1.29
CA ALA A 153 27.94 5.68 0.09
C ALA A 153 26.91 6.29 1.06
N ALA A 154 26.55 7.55 0.83
CA ALA A 154 25.53 8.24 1.65
C ALA A 154 24.12 7.60 1.53
N ARG A 155 23.77 7.08 0.37
CA ARG A 155 22.52 6.31 0.18
C ARG A 155 22.56 5.01 0.97
N HIS A 156 23.63 4.23 0.83
CA HIS A 156 23.82 3.00 1.60
C HIS A 156 23.79 3.22 3.12
N GLU A 157 24.35 4.33 3.58
CA GLU A 157 24.30 4.67 4.99
C GLU A 157 22.89 4.97 5.48
N ARG A 158 22.09 5.69 4.67
CA ARG A 158 20.66 5.94 4.98
C ARG A 158 19.85 4.66 5.02
N GLU A 159 20.00 3.78 4.02
CA GLU A 159 19.34 2.46 3.98
C GLU A 159 19.72 1.61 5.21
N THR A 160 21.01 1.58 5.54
CA THR A 160 21.51 0.83 6.70
C THR A 160 20.93 1.37 8.00
N ARG A 161 20.90 2.70 8.15
CA ARG A 161 20.30 3.37 9.33
C ARG A 161 18.82 3.06 9.43
N PHE A 162 18.08 3.20 8.33
CA PHE A 162 16.66 2.87 8.33
C PHE A 162 16.39 1.40 8.68
N ASN A 163 17.18 0.46 8.14
CA ASN A 163 17.03 -0.95 8.46
C ASN A 163 17.31 -1.23 9.94
N GLN A 164 18.29 -0.54 10.54
CA GLN A 164 18.56 -0.63 11.97
C GLN A 164 17.41 -0.04 12.82
N GLU A 165 16.87 1.12 12.42
CA GLU A 165 15.72 1.73 13.09
C GLU A 165 14.48 0.84 12.98
N ARG A 166 14.21 0.27 11.80
CA ARG A 166 13.13 -0.68 11.56
C ARG A 166 13.27 -1.92 12.43
N GLU A 167 14.45 -2.53 12.45
CA GLU A 167 14.74 -3.69 13.27
C GLU A 167 14.58 -3.38 14.77
N ALA A 168 15.09 -2.25 15.23
CA ALA A 168 14.93 -1.80 16.60
C ALA A 168 13.47 -1.55 16.97
N ALA A 169 12.67 -0.94 16.09
CA ALA A 169 11.24 -0.69 16.31
C ALA A 169 10.45 -1.99 16.40
N LEU A 170 10.69 -2.96 15.51
CA LEU A 170 10.01 -4.25 15.52
C LEU A 170 10.46 -5.13 16.69
N ASN A 171 11.71 -5.02 17.14
CA ASN A 171 12.27 -5.75 18.26
C ASN A 171 12.21 -4.93 19.56
N SER A 172 11.06 -4.32 19.82
CA SER A 172 10.82 -3.52 21.01
C SER A 172 9.47 -3.87 21.67
N TYR A 173 9.31 -3.48 22.93
CA TYR A 173 8.02 -3.57 23.61
C TYR A 173 6.93 -2.76 22.88
N GLU A 174 7.28 -1.57 22.40
CA GLU A 174 6.39 -0.70 21.62
C GLU A 174 5.95 -1.35 20.31
N GLY A 175 6.85 -2.08 19.63
CA GLY A 175 6.52 -2.86 18.45
C GLY A 175 5.51 -3.95 18.72
N VAL A 176 5.67 -4.67 19.86
CA VAL A 176 4.69 -5.70 20.28
C VAL A 176 3.33 -5.08 20.64
N VAL A 177 3.34 -3.94 21.34
CA VAL A 177 2.10 -3.20 21.64
C VAL A 177 1.41 -2.73 20.35
N ALA A 178 2.16 -2.17 19.40
CA ALA A 178 1.64 -1.75 18.10
C ALA A 178 1.05 -2.93 17.32
N PHE A 179 1.70 -4.09 17.33
CA PHE A 179 1.19 -5.32 16.74
C PHE A 179 -0.17 -5.71 17.33
N HIS A 180 -0.28 -5.78 18.64
CA HIS A 180 -1.54 -6.13 19.30
C HIS A 180 -2.65 -5.12 19.01
N GLN A 181 -2.34 -3.84 19.00
CA GLN A 181 -3.28 -2.78 18.63
C GLN A 181 -3.73 -2.90 17.19
N ALA A 182 -2.80 -3.19 16.26
CA ALA A 182 -3.12 -3.37 14.85
C ALA A 182 -4.05 -4.58 14.64
N ILE A 183 -3.77 -5.72 15.27
CA ILE A 183 -4.64 -6.90 15.22
C ILE A 183 -6.02 -6.61 15.80
N GLU A 184 -6.11 -5.92 16.94
CA GLU A 184 -7.40 -5.59 17.55
C GLU A 184 -8.22 -4.62 16.67
N ARG A 185 -7.60 -3.60 16.09
CA ARG A 185 -8.27 -2.69 15.14
C ARG A 185 -8.75 -3.44 13.90
N THR A 186 -7.94 -4.37 13.35
CA THR A 186 -8.35 -5.23 12.22
C THR A 186 -9.57 -6.07 12.58
N ARG A 187 -9.62 -6.66 13.79
CA ARG A 187 -10.78 -7.45 14.27
C ARG A 187 -12.05 -6.60 14.37
N VAL A 188 -11.94 -5.40 14.94
CA VAL A 188 -13.05 -4.44 15.02
C VAL A 188 -13.55 -4.07 13.63
N ALA A 189 -12.65 -3.77 12.70
CA ALA A 189 -12.99 -3.43 11.34
C ALA A 189 -13.65 -4.60 10.57
N ILE A 190 -13.19 -5.85 10.79
CA ILE A 190 -13.84 -7.05 10.24
C ILE A 190 -15.27 -7.17 10.78
N ARG A 191 -15.48 -7.02 12.09
CA ARG A 191 -16.82 -7.06 12.70
C ARG A 191 -17.77 -6.04 12.06
N ASP A 192 -17.27 -4.81 11.86
CA ASP A 192 -18.08 -3.73 11.31
C ASP A 192 -18.30 -3.92 9.80
N GLY A 193 -17.34 -4.52 9.09
CA GLY A 193 -17.47 -4.96 7.71
C GLY A 193 -18.55 -6.06 7.55
N VAL A 194 -18.56 -7.05 8.43
CA VAL A 194 -19.61 -8.09 8.45
C VAL A 194 -21.00 -7.50 8.65
N LYS A 195 -21.15 -6.50 9.55
CA LYS A 195 -22.43 -5.78 9.71
C LYS A 195 -22.85 -5.08 8.42
N ARG A 196 -21.92 -4.39 7.74
CA ARG A 196 -22.19 -3.73 6.45
C ARG A 196 -22.64 -4.73 5.39
N ILE A 197 -21.95 -5.87 5.28
CA ILE A 197 -22.31 -6.93 4.32
C ILE A 197 -23.72 -7.48 4.62
N ASN A 198 -24.06 -7.68 5.88
CA ASN A 198 -25.36 -8.22 6.29
C ASN A 198 -26.51 -7.24 6.07
N ASN A 199 -26.27 -5.93 6.07
CA ASN A 199 -27.34 -4.92 5.89
C ASN A 199 -28.02 -5.01 4.50
N GLY A 200 -27.37 -5.61 3.50
CA GLY A 200 -27.93 -5.82 2.16
C GLY A 200 -28.42 -7.26 1.90
N ARG A 201 -28.40 -8.17 2.90
CA ARG A 201 -28.72 -9.59 2.73
C ARG A 201 -29.87 -10.03 3.62
N GLU A 202 -30.89 -10.62 3.02
CA GLU A 202 -31.98 -11.29 3.76
C GLU A 202 -31.67 -12.75 4.06
N LEU A 203 -30.95 -13.42 3.15
CA LEU A 203 -30.53 -14.82 3.25
C LEU A 203 -29.00 -14.90 3.40
N HIS A 204 -28.51 -15.96 4.02
CA HIS A 204 -27.08 -16.27 4.17
C HIS A 204 -26.26 -15.17 4.86
N ARG A 205 -26.74 -14.74 6.04
CA ARG A 205 -26.00 -13.78 6.87
C ARG A 205 -24.72 -14.39 7.42
N LEU A 206 -23.67 -13.58 7.37
CA LEU A 206 -22.40 -13.90 8.02
C LEU A 206 -22.51 -13.70 9.54
N THR A 207 -21.96 -14.59 10.32
CA THR A 207 -21.81 -14.42 11.78
C THR A 207 -20.39 -14.04 12.13
N TYR A 208 -20.22 -13.18 13.13
CA TYR A 208 -18.91 -12.79 13.64
C TYR A 208 -18.80 -13.21 15.09
N GLU A 209 -17.75 -13.94 15.41
CA GLU A 209 -17.41 -14.39 16.76
C GLU A 209 -15.96 -14.07 17.07
N CYS A 210 -15.66 -13.82 18.32
CA CYS A 210 -14.33 -13.45 18.76
C CYS A 210 -14.05 -14.06 20.13
N MET A 211 -12.88 -14.63 20.31
CA MET A 211 -12.46 -15.07 21.64
C MET A 211 -12.22 -13.88 22.56
N PRO A 212 -12.64 -13.96 23.84
CA PRO A 212 -12.59 -12.84 24.79
C PRO A 212 -11.17 -12.50 25.27
N GLN A 213 -10.13 -13.01 24.63
CA GLN A 213 -8.74 -12.75 24.97
C GLN A 213 -8.21 -11.58 24.14
N PRO A 214 -7.35 -10.70 24.69
CA PRO A 214 -6.65 -9.69 23.91
C PRO A 214 -5.90 -10.36 22.73
N SER A 215 -6.13 -9.87 21.53
CA SER A 215 -5.56 -10.43 20.28
C SER A 215 -5.88 -11.91 20.02
N GLY A 216 -6.90 -12.46 20.67
CA GLY A 216 -7.41 -13.80 20.38
C GLY A 216 -7.95 -13.90 18.95
N PRO A 217 -8.10 -15.10 18.38
CA PRO A 217 -8.66 -15.26 17.04
C PRO A 217 -10.09 -14.75 16.97
N CYS A 218 -10.44 -14.18 15.82
CA CYS A 218 -11.84 -13.90 15.46
C CYS A 218 -12.23 -14.72 14.23
N ALA A 219 -13.50 -14.99 14.09
CA ALA A 219 -14.04 -15.78 13.02
C ALA A 219 -15.25 -15.09 12.36
N VAL A 220 -15.35 -15.27 11.05
CA VAL A 220 -16.54 -14.95 10.25
C VAL A 220 -17.03 -16.25 9.64
N THR A 221 -18.25 -16.66 9.96
CA THR A 221 -18.83 -17.91 9.49
C THR A 221 -19.92 -17.63 8.46
N GLY A 222 -19.77 -18.18 7.27
CA GLY A 222 -20.76 -18.27 6.21
C GLY A 222 -21.42 -19.64 6.16
N LEU A 223 -22.13 -19.95 5.07
CA LEU A 223 -22.86 -21.21 4.93
C LEU A 223 -21.92 -22.43 4.77
N HIS A 224 -20.89 -22.32 3.94
CA HIS A 224 -20.00 -23.44 3.59
C HIS A 224 -18.56 -23.28 4.09
N HIS A 225 -18.14 -22.07 4.35
CA HIS A 225 -16.76 -21.75 4.76
C HIS A 225 -16.76 -20.80 5.96
N ALA A 226 -15.68 -20.88 6.73
CA ALA A 226 -15.42 -19.96 7.80
C ALA A 226 -14.05 -19.29 7.60
N LEU A 227 -13.97 -18.01 7.88
CA LEU A 227 -12.74 -17.22 7.92
C LEU A 227 -12.30 -17.13 9.39
N MET A 228 -11.06 -17.46 9.67
CA MET A 228 -10.44 -17.21 10.96
C MET A 228 -9.27 -16.23 10.78
N VAL A 229 -9.25 -15.17 11.58
CA VAL A 229 -8.16 -14.20 11.60
C VAL A 229 -7.53 -14.20 12.96
N GLN A 230 -6.22 -14.36 13.00
CA GLN A 230 -5.45 -14.42 14.23
C GLN A 230 -4.11 -13.70 14.09
N GLY A 231 -3.62 -13.15 15.20
CA GLY A 231 -2.26 -12.60 15.32
C GLY A 231 -1.70 -13.00 16.67
N ARG A 232 -0.47 -13.50 16.67
CA ARG A 232 0.20 -13.95 17.88
C ARG A 232 1.63 -13.45 17.93
N ALA A 233 1.97 -12.66 18.93
CA ALA A 233 3.35 -12.39 19.30
C ALA A 233 3.82 -13.48 20.28
N ARG A 234 5.02 -14.00 20.06
CA ARG A 234 5.61 -15.05 20.90
C ARG A 234 6.22 -14.48 22.18
N TYR A 235 6.76 -13.27 22.07
CA TYR A 235 7.47 -12.59 23.16
C TYR A 235 6.84 -11.22 23.43
N SER A 236 7.10 -10.67 24.61
CA SER A 236 6.56 -9.37 25.03
C SER A 236 7.40 -8.16 24.59
N ASN A 237 8.60 -8.39 24.09
CA ASN A 237 9.59 -7.35 23.78
C ASN A 237 10.20 -7.48 22.39
N THR A 238 9.71 -8.38 21.57
CA THR A 238 10.16 -8.55 20.18
C THR A 238 9.07 -9.20 19.34
N LEU A 239 8.99 -8.86 18.09
CA LEU A 239 8.13 -9.52 17.10
C LEU A 239 8.82 -10.73 16.44
N GLU A 240 10.00 -11.14 16.91
CA GLU A 240 10.63 -12.36 16.44
C GLU A 240 9.72 -13.57 16.65
N GLY A 241 9.43 -14.31 15.58
CA GLY A 241 8.50 -15.44 15.60
C GLY A 241 7.05 -15.06 15.81
N ALA A 242 6.68 -13.78 15.69
CA ALA A 242 5.30 -13.37 15.58
C ALA A 242 4.69 -13.91 14.28
N SER A 243 3.39 -14.16 14.29
CA SER A 243 2.65 -14.64 13.14
C SER A 243 1.27 -14.02 13.10
N SER A 244 0.83 -13.63 11.92
CA SER A 244 -0.53 -13.19 11.68
C SER A 244 -1.05 -13.77 10.37
N GLU A 245 -2.26 -14.30 10.41
CA GLU A 245 -2.87 -14.95 9.27
C GLU A 245 -4.38 -14.83 9.29
N ALA A 246 -4.94 -14.78 8.07
CA ALA A 246 -6.34 -14.99 7.80
C ALA A 246 -6.49 -16.32 7.06
N THR A 247 -7.24 -17.27 7.60
CA THR A 247 -7.39 -18.62 7.04
C THR A 247 -8.84 -18.93 6.75
N ILE A 248 -9.14 -19.37 5.52
CA ILE A 248 -10.44 -19.92 5.16
C ILE A 248 -10.44 -21.41 5.47
N TRP A 249 -11.47 -21.85 6.19
CA TRP A 249 -11.68 -23.23 6.60
C TRP A 249 -12.93 -23.81 5.95
N LYS A 250 -12.87 -25.07 5.57
CA LYS A 250 -14.02 -25.92 5.20
C LYS A 250 -14.41 -26.79 6.37
N ASN A 251 -15.66 -27.22 6.42
CA ASN A 251 -16.21 -28.12 7.43
C ASN A 251 -16.14 -27.56 8.86
N GLY A 252 -16.25 -26.25 9.02
CA GLY A 252 -16.25 -25.59 10.32
C GLY A 252 -14.89 -25.03 10.74
N LEU A 253 -14.82 -24.55 11.97
CA LEU A 253 -13.63 -23.94 12.57
C LEU A 253 -12.95 -24.91 13.52
N PRO A 254 -11.62 -24.93 13.63
CA PRO A 254 -10.88 -25.70 14.61
C PRO A 254 -10.96 -25.04 16.00
N TRP A 255 -12.16 -24.71 16.44
CA TRP A 255 -12.39 -24.03 17.72
C TRP A 255 -12.79 -25.00 18.81
N PRO A 256 -12.28 -24.84 20.03
CA PRO A 256 -12.73 -25.67 21.17
C PRO A 256 -14.25 -25.54 21.38
N GLY A 257 -14.94 -26.67 21.39
CA GLY A 257 -16.40 -26.70 21.61
C GLY A 257 -17.27 -26.60 20.36
N THR A 258 -16.68 -26.42 19.14
CA THR A 258 -17.46 -26.57 17.92
C THR A 258 -17.61 -28.05 17.56
N MET A 259 -18.85 -28.51 17.43
CA MET A 259 -19.15 -29.83 16.86
C MET A 259 -19.19 -29.70 15.33
N SER A 260 -18.29 -30.36 14.65
CA SER A 260 -18.35 -30.55 13.20
C SER A 260 -18.53 -32.04 12.91
N PHE A 261 -19.32 -32.39 11.90
CA PHE A 261 -19.46 -33.76 11.41
C PHE A 261 -18.19 -34.28 10.72
N ASP A 262 -17.44 -33.34 10.09
CA ASP A 262 -16.18 -33.59 9.41
C ASP A 262 -15.06 -32.78 10.07
N GLU A 263 -13.81 -33.22 9.94
CA GLU A 263 -12.66 -32.49 10.47
C GLU A 263 -12.49 -31.16 9.73
N PRO A 264 -12.29 -30.04 10.46
CA PRO A 264 -11.98 -28.74 9.85
C PRO A 264 -10.74 -28.81 9.00
N GLN A 265 -10.82 -28.36 7.74
CA GLN A 265 -9.71 -28.37 6.80
C GLN A 265 -9.32 -26.96 6.39
N LYS A 266 -8.02 -26.65 6.48
CA LYS A 266 -7.48 -25.39 5.90
C LYS A 266 -7.65 -25.41 4.40
N TYR A 267 -8.29 -24.37 3.85
CA TYR A 267 -8.52 -24.25 2.42
C TYR A 267 -7.55 -23.25 1.79
N ARG A 268 -7.49 -22.03 2.34
CA ARG A 268 -6.58 -20.97 1.88
C ARG A 268 -6.10 -20.17 3.07
N THR A 269 -4.90 -19.60 2.96
CA THR A 269 -4.30 -18.75 4.01
C THR A 269 -3.70 -17.51 3.37
N LEU A 270 -4.03 -16.36 3.92
CA LEU A 270 -3.39 -15.08 3.66
C LEU A 270 -2.54 -14.73 4.88
N LYS A 271 -1.24 -14.55 4.69
CA LYS A 271 -0.32 -14.14 5.77
C LYS A 271 -0.05 -12.64 5.68
N PHE A 272 0.08 -12.03 6.83
CA PHE A 272 0.43 -10.61 6.94
C PHE A 272 1.27 -10.37 8.19
N ASP A 273 2.09 -9.32 8.17
CA ASP A 273 2.96 -8.98 9.28
C ASP A 273 2.92 -7.48 9.57
N LEU A 274 3.27 -7.10 10.81
CA LEU A 274 3.51 -5.70 11.12
C LEU A 274 4.88 -5.30 10.58
N ASP A 275 4.93 -4.15 9.94
CA ASP A 275 6.15 -3.53 9.45
C ASP A 275 6.30 -2.10 9.98
N TYR A 276 7.53 -1.59 9.96
CA TYR A 276 7.86 -0.21 10.31
C TYR A 276 8.29 0.53 9.03
N LEU A 277 7.58 1.60 8.71
CA LEU A 277 7.73 2.33 7.47
C LEU A 277 8.77 3.46 7.59
N PRO A 278 9.34 3.93 6.46
CA PRO A 278 10.23 5.10 6.44
C PRO A 278 9.59 6.38 7.02
N THR A 279 8.28 6.45 7.04
CA THR A 279 7.50 7.52 7.68
C THR A 279 7.46 7.46 9.20
N GLN A 280 8.21 6.54 9.79
CA GLN A 280 8.22 6.27 11.24
C GLN A 280 6.84 5.83 11.79
N ALA A 281 6.06 5.13 10.97
CA ALA A 281 4.75 4.59 11.33
C ALA A 281 4.72 3.06 11.21
N TYR A 282 3.90 2.42 12.04
CA TYR A 282 3.62 1.00 11.90
C TYR A 282 2.48 0.78 10.90
N ALA A 283 2.62 -0.23 10.04
CA ALA A 283 1.60 -0.65 9.08
C ALA A 283 1.58 -2.16 8.94
N LEU A 284 0.49 -2.71 8.41
CA LEU A 284 0.38 -4.13 8.11
C LEU A 284 0.74 -4.38 6.65
N ARG A 285 1.47 -5.46 6.37
CA ARG A 285 1.83 -5.89 5.02
C ARG A 285 1.41 -7.32 4.80
N THR A 286 0.78 -7.61 3.67
CA THR A 286 0.57 -8.99 3.22
C THR A 286 1.85 -9.52 2.57
N LEU A 287 2.13 -10.81 2.74
CA LEU A 287 3.36 -11.41 2.18
C LEU A 287 3.28 -11.57 0.65
N ASP A 288 2.06 -11.53 0.09
CA ASP A 288 1.81 -11.80 -1.32
C ASP A 288 1.61 -10.52 -2.16
N GLN A 289 1.55 -9.34 -1.53
CA GLN A 289 1.31 -8.06 -2.23
C GLN A 289 2.27 -6.98 -1.71
N ASP A 290 2.83 -6.22 -2.64
CA ASP A 290 3.54 -4.98 -2.31
C ASP A 290 2.52 -3.90 -1.93
N GLY A 291 2.58 -3.44 -0.69
CA GLY A 291 1.72 -2.40 -0.14
C GLY A 291 1.70 -2.43 1.38
N ALA A 292 1.45 -1.28 1.97
CA ALA A 292 1.25 -1.13 3.40
C ALA A 292 -0.23 -0.79 3.64
N PHE A 293 -0.83 -1.42 4.61
CA PHE A 293 -2.24 -1.28 4.93
C PHE A 293 -2.41 -0.75 6.35
N THR A 294 -3.35 0.14 6.54
CA THR A 294 -3.93 0.36 7.86
C THR A 294 -4.70 -0.88 8.29
N PRO A 295 -4.95 -1.09 9.59
CA PRO A 295 -5.77 -2.20 10.06
C PRO A 295 -7.16 -2.28 9.41
N GLU A 296 -7.76 -1.12 9.12
CA GLU A 296 -9.07 -0.99 8.49
C GLU A 296 -9.03 -1.41 7.02
N GLU A 297 -8.03 -0.97 6.28
CA GLU A 297 -7.83 -1.35 4.88
C GLU A 297 -7.52 -2.85 4.75
N LEU A 298 -6.66 -3.39 5.62
CA LEU A 298 -6.39 -4.82 5.64
C LEU A 298 -7.64 -5.64 5.93
N ALA A 299 -8.49 -5.19 6.86
CA ALA A 299 -9.76 -5.84 7.16
C ALA A 299 -10.69 -5.90 5.94
N GLU A 300 -10.76 -4.82 5.15
CA GLU A 300 -11.53 -4.80 3.90
C GLU A 300 -10.95 -5.76 2.85
N GLU A 301 -9.64 -5.79 2.69
CA GLU A 301 -8.98 -6.73 1.77
C GLU A 301 -9.17 -8.18 2.21
N ILE A 302 -9.09 -8.50 3.50
CA ILE A 302 -9.37 -9.84 4.04
C ILE A 302 -10.83 -10.24 3.76
N LEU A 303 -11.79 -9.34 3.96
CA LEU A 303 -13.20 -9.64 3.70
C LEU A 303 -13.50 -9.82 2.21
N LYS A 304 -12.93 -8.99 1.33
CA LYS A 304 -13.02 -9.18 -0.13
C LYS A 304 -12.43 -10.54 -0.53
N TRP A 305 -11.21 -10.81 -0.07
CA TRP A 305 -10.54 -12.09 -0.33
C TRP A 305 -11.35 -13.29 0.16
N TYR A 306 -12.02 -13.19 1.33
CA TYR A 306 -12.91 -14.23 1.82
C TYR A 306 -14.13 -14.42 0.93
N LEU A 307 -14.81 -13.34 0.53
CA LEU A 307 -15.97 -13.40 -0.35
C LEU A 307 -15.63 -13.99 -1.72
N ASP A 308 -14.47 -13.66 -2.28
CA ASP A 308 -14.02 -14.16 -3.59
C ASP A 308 -13.59 -15.63 -3.55
N ASN A 309 -13.14 -16.14 -2.40
CA ASN A 309 -12.53 -17.47 -2.28
C ASN A 309 -13.27 -18.46 -1.39
N GLY A 310 -14.14 -18.00 -0.54
CA GLY A 310 -14.85 -18.82 0.44
C GLY A 310 -16.27 -18.34 0.73
N GLY A 311 -16.64 -17.18 0.18
CA GLY A 311 -18.02 -16.68 0.27
C GLY A 311 -18.97 -17.57 -0.52
N ASP A 312 -20.17 -17.72 -0.02
CA ASP A 312 -21.25 -18.37 -0.77
C ASP A 312 -21.50 -17.60 -2.07
N PRO A 313 -21.62 -18.25 -3.22
CA PRO A 313 -22.01 -17.58 -4.44
C PRO A 313 -23.34 -16.87 -4.24
N ALA A 314 -23.44 -15.65 -4.73
CA ALA A 314 -24.62 -14.80 -4.63
C ALA A 314 -25.85 -15.42 -5.30
#